data_de9e324879c5cfe7059396630d7108c6
#
_entry.id   de9e324879c5cfe7059396630d7108c6
#
_cell.length_a   1.000
_cell.length_b   1.000
_cell.length_c   1.000
_cell.angle_alpha   90.00
_cell.angle_beta   90.00
_cell.angle_gamma   90.00
#
_symmetry.space_group_name_H-M   'P 1'
#
loop_
_entity.id
_entity.type
_entity.pdbx_description
1 polymer ?
#
loop_
_entity_poly.entity_id
_entity_poly.type
_entity_poly.pdbx_seq_one_letter_code
_entity_poly.pdbx_strand_id
1 'polypeptide(L)'
;MDDDKIKFKRLNKLSNIVISIALISFLFFILFYVLHYYSKYFSKNVLPKGYFSIIEAIFIAVFGLVSVKIIRKSLSKIFSGYVSEDKAGVLRYLFSFVAYFTLILFIFTTLGINISNILLGATFLGIILGIAAQSFLSNLLAGFIILFGKPFKIGDRITIVTWQWGLLMSTYQHEAVKPGYTGVIKDINMLFTTIKEDNGFIMKAPNNILMQALITNYDNVKRRIVRVRFELDKNVDFESFKSDLYNYLIGGDKGFLIEKEPPPVIRVSDVSLASYFAAAEVYTPQIYEDQVRDLILSYVLKRGKKNGNQGNISV
;
A
#
# COMPACT_ATOMS: atom_id res chain seq x y z
N MET A 1 33.71 1.93 5.67
CA MET A 1 34.59 2.86 4.92
C MET A 1 34.77 2.47 3.44
N ASP A 2 34.77 1.19 3.06
CA ASP A 2 34.83 0.79 1.63
C ASP A 2 33.48 0.88 0.91
N ASP A 3 32.39 0.60 1.58
CA ASP A 3 31.04 0.63 1.01
C ASP A 3 30.59 2.05 0.61
N ASP A 4 31.00 3.05 1.39
CA ASP A 4 30.71 4.47 1.09
C ASP A 4 31.52 4.98 -0.12
N LYS A 5 32.75 4.53 -0.29
CA LYS A 5 33.57 4.86 -1.46
C LYS A 5 33.02 4.24 -2.74
N ILE A 6 32.49 3.02 -2.65
CA ILE A 6 31.85 2.32 -3.78
C ILE A 6 30.54 3.04 -4.17
N LYS A 7 29.75 3.46 -3.19
CA LYS A 7 28.49 4.20 -3.38
C LYS A 7 28.76 5.58 -4.01
N PHE A 8 29.77 6.31 -3.53
CA PHE A 8 30.18 7.61 -4.07
C PHE A 8 30.70 7.52 -5.51
N LYS A 9 31.50 6.49 -5.83
CA LYS A 9 32.00 6.25 -7.19
C LYS A 9 30.89 5.88 -8.17
N ARG A 10 29.83 5.18 -7.70
CA ARG A 10 28.63 4.87 -8.50
C ARG A 10 27.76 6.10 -8.74
N LEU A 11 27.56 6.96 -7.74
CA LEU A 11 26.81 8.21 -7.87
C LEU A 11 27.48 9.18 -8.87
N ASN A 12 28.80 9.35 -8.82
CA ASN A 12 29.51 10.16 -9.79
C ASN A 12 29.44 9.61 -11.21
N LYS A 13 29.42 8.28 -11.38
CA LYS A 13 29.27 7.66 -12.69
C LYS A 13 27.86 7.84 -13.26
N LEU A 14 26.80 7.81 -12.43
CA LEU A 14 25.42 8.12 -12.79
C LEU A 14 25.28 9.60 -13.18
N SER A 15 25.79 10.50 -12.38
CA SER A 15 25.80 11.94 -12.64
C SER A 15 26.43 12.27 -14.00
N ASN A 16 27.62 11.70 -14.30
CA ASN A 16 28.28 11.91 -15.58
C ASN A 16 27.47 11.39 -16.78
N ILE A 17 26.76 10.27 -16.62
CA ILE A 17 25.88 9.74 -17.67
C ILE A 17 24.68 10.66 -17.91
N VAL A 18 24.03 11.14 -16.85
CA VAL A 18 22.89 12.07 -16.94
C VAL A 18 23.34 13.40 -17.57
N ILE A 19 24.48 13.94 -17.16
CA ILE A 19 25.07 15.15 -17.74
C ILE A 19 25.39 14.95 -19.22
N SER A 20 25.97 13.81 -19.60
CA SER A 20 26.26 13.51 -21.02
C SER A 20 24.98 13.42 -21.87
N ILE A 21 23.92 12.81 -21.35
CA ILE A 21 22.62 12.74 -22.03
C ILE A 21 22.03 14.15 -22.17
N ALA A 22 22.07 14.96 -21.13
CA ALA A 22 21.57 16.32 -21.15
C ALA A 22 22.35 17.19 -22.15
N LEU A 23 23.66 17.09 -22.19
CA LEU A 23 24.52 17.82 -23.15
C LEU A 23 24.25 17.39 -24.60
N ILE A 24 24.10 16.10 -24.87
CA ILE A 24 23.80 15.59 -26.21
C ILE A 24 22.40 16.07 -26.65
N SER A 25 21.40 16.02 -25.76
CA SER A 25 20.05 16.50 -26.06
C SER A 25 20.03 18.01 -26.29
N PHE A 26 20.79 18.78 -25.51
CA PHE A 26 20.94 20.24 -25.65
C PHE A 26 21.64 20.59 -26.96
N LEU A 27 22.74 19.92 -27.32
CA LEU A 27 23.45 20.11 -28.60
C LEU A 27 22.53 19.79 -29.78
N PHE A 28 21.75 18.71 -29.68
CA PHE A 28 20.75 18.36 -30.68
C PHE A 28 19.72 19.46 -30.90
N PHE A 29 19.19 19.99 -29.79
CA PHE A 29 18.20 21.07 -29.82
C PHE A 29 18.76 22.34 -30.45
N ILE A 30 20.00 22.74 -30.14
CA ILE A 30 20.66 23.89 -30.74
C ILE A 30 20.87 23.66 -32.24
N LEU A 31 21.41 22.50 -32.62
CA LEU A 31 21.69 22.18 -34.01
C LEU A 31 20.40 22.12 -34.83
N PHE A 32 19.35 21.54 -34.30
CA PHE A 32 18.01 21.50 -34.89
C PHE A 32 17.46 22.91 -35.08
N TYR A 33 17.53 23.75 -34.05
CA TYR A 33 17.05 25.14 -34.12
C TYR A 33 17.82 25.96 -35.15
N VAL A 34 19.12 25.81 -35.23
CA VAL A 34 19.98 26.46 -36.20
C VAL A 34 19.61 26.00 -37.60
N LEU A 35 19.50 24.68 -37.86
CA LEU A 35 19.09 24.16 -39.17
C LEU A 35 17.69 24.64 -39.58
N HIS A 36 16.73 24.61 -38.64
CA HIS A 36 15.37 25.06 -38.89
C HIS A 36 15.32 26.57 -39.24
N TYR A 37 16.11 27.39 -38.50
CA TYR A 37 16.21 28.82 -38.77
C TYR A 37 16.82 29.10 -40.13
N TYR A 38 17.91 28.43 -40.50
CA TYR A 38 18.55 28.58 -41.80
C TYR A 38 17.69 28.01 -42.94
N SER A 39 17.01 26.91 -42.75
CA SER A 39 16.09 26.34 -43.76
C SER A 39 14.99 27.33 -44.09
N LYS A 40 14.43 28.01 -43.11
CA LYS A 40 13.40 29.04 -43.32
C LYS A 40 13.92 30.27 -44.09
N TYR A 41 15.18 30.62 -43.87
CA TYR A 41 15.83 31.75 -44.53
C TYR A 41 16.20 31.42 -46.00
N PHE A 42 16.84 30.28 -46.24
CA PHE A 42 17.29 29.83 -47.56
C PHE A 42 16.14 29.36 -48.43
N SER A 43 15.09 28.77 -47.89
CA SER A 43 13.95 28.28 -48.67
C SER A 43 13.17 29.42 -49.39
N LYS A 44 13.37 30.67 -48.95
CA LYS A 44 12.77 31.83 -49.62
C LYS A 44 13.52 32.27 -50.87
N ASN A 45 14.82 31.96 -51.00
CA ASN A 45 15.68 32.62 -51.95
C ASN A 45 16.48 31.70 -52.90
N VAL A 46 16.64 30.40 -52.61
CA VAL A 46 17.63 29.57 -53.34
C VAL A 46 17.10 28.20 -53.79
N LEU A 47 16.24 27.50 -53.05
CA LEU A 47 15.79 26.13 -53.35
C LEU A 47 14.31 25.91 -53.07
N PRO A 48 13.61 24.99 -53.77
CA PRO A 48 12.25 24.61 -53.44
C PRO A 48 12.15 24.03 -52.03
N LYS A 49 11.08 24.39 -51.30
CA LYS A 49 10.85 23.99 -49.85
C LYS A 49 11.03 22.50 -49.60
N GLY A 50 10.72 21.61 -50.54
CA GLY A 50 10.81 20.16 -50.33
C GLY A 50 12.22 19.63 -50.10
N TYR A 51 13.24 20.22 -50.74
CA TYR A 51 14.64 19.75 -50.55
C TYR A 51 15.17 19.99 -49.13
N PHE A 52 14.83 21.14 -48.53
CA PHE A 52 15.25 21.44 -47.16
C PHE A 52 14.58 20.51 -46.11
N SER A 53 13.29 20.21 -46.32
CA SER A 53 12.59 19.25 -45.42
C SER A 53 13.21 17.86 -45.47
N ILE A 54 13.70 17.43 -46.65
CA ILE A 54 14.40 16.14 -46.76
C ILE A 54 15.75 16.18 -46.04
N ILE A 55 16.52 17.25 -46.17
CA ILE A 55 17.81 17.42 -45.49
C ILE A 55 17.61 17.45 -43.96
N GLU A 56 16.61 18.20 -43.47
CA GLU A 56 16.25 18.23 -42.03
C GLU A 56 15.81 16.85 -41.55
N ALA A 57 14.98 16.12 -42.30
CA ALA A 57 14.54 14.78 -41.97
C ALA A 57 15.69 13.77 -41.88
N ILE A 58 16.64 13.83 -42.84
CA ILE A 58 17.85 12.98 -42.78
C ILE A 58 18.71 13.33 -41.58
N PHE A 59 18.87 14.62 -41.27
CA PHE A 59 19.60 15.06 -40.09
C PHE A 59 18.96 14.55 -38.79
N ILE A 60 17.64 14.71 -38.66
CA ILE A 60 16.88 14.20 -37.49
C ILE A 60 17.01 12.68 -37.40
N ALA A 61 16.92 11.96 -38.53
CA ALA A 61 17.05 10.50 -38.55
C ALA A 61 18.45 10.06 -38.07
N VAL A 62 19.52 10.60 -38.63
CA VAL A 62 20.88 10.21 -38.27
C VAL A 62 21.18 10.56 -36.79
N PHE A 63 20.92 11.81 -36.40
CA PHE A 63 21.23 12.27 -35.06
C PHE A 63 20.33 11.62 -34.02
N GLY A 64 19.08 11.41 -34.33
CA GLY A 64 18.11 10.71 -33.49
C GLY A 64 18.48 9.26 -33.26
N LEU A 65 18.89 8.52 -34.32
CA LEU A 65 19.36 7.13 -34.20
C LEU A 65 20.62 7.03 -33.34
N VAL A 66 21.58 7.96 -33.50
CA VAL A 66 22.79 8.03 -32.67
C VAL A 66 22.42 8.31 -31.19
N SER A 67 21.52 9.29 -30.99
CA SER A 67 21.06 9.64 -29.62
C SER A 67 20.36 8.47 -28.93
N VAL A 68 19.45 7.77 -29.60
CA VAL A 68 18.76 6.59 -29.06
C VAL A 68 19.77 5.48 -28.72
N LYS A 69 20.78 5.22 -29.56
CA LYS A 69 21.86 4.25 -29.27
C LYS A 69 22.65 4.62 -28.02
N ILE A 70 23.04 5.90 -27.87
CA ILE A 70 23.80 6.39 -26.72
C ILE A 70 22.97 6.27 -25.44
N ILE A 71 21.72 6.73 -25.46
CA ILE A 71 20.82 6.67 -24.30
C ILE A 71 20.57 5.20 -23.91
N ARG A 72 20.30 4.33 -24.87
CA ARG A 72 20.12 2.89 -24.63
C ARG A 72 21.33 2.25 -23.97
N LYS A 73 22.55 2.58 -24.43
CA LYS A 73 23.80 2.08 -23.84
C LYS A 73 24.00 2.61 -22.42
N SER A 74 23.62 3.87 -22.19
CA SER A 74 23.71 4.50 -20.86
C SER A 74 22.71 3.90 -19.90
N LEU A 75 21.46 3.71 -20.30
CA LEU A 75 20.43 3.02 -19.51
C LEU A 75 20.84 1.59 -19.17
N SER A 76 21.45 0.86 -20.11
CA SER A 76 21.97 -0.49 -19.85
C SER A 76 22.99 -0.51 -18.71
N LYS A 77 23.88 0.48 -18.61
CA LYS A 77 24.89 0.59 -17.54
C LYS A 77 24.25 0.97 -16.18
N ILE A 78 23.15 1.70 -16.20
CA ILE A 78 22.42 2.08 -15.00
C ILE A 78 21.67 0.86 -14.46
N PHE A 79 20.90 0.20 -15.31
CA PHE A 79 20.02 -0.90 -14.88
C PHE A 79 20.80 -2.18 -14.48
N SER A 80 21.95 -2.49 -15.11
CA SER A 80 22.76 -3.66 -14.76
C SER A 80 23.29 -3.65 -13.32
N GLY A 81 23.23 -2.51 -12.62
CA GLY A 81 23.62 -2.40 -11.21
C GLY A 81 22.49 -2.55 -10.19
N TYR A 82 21.21 -2.46 -10.63
CA TYR A 82 20.05 -2.39 -9.75
C TYR A 82 18.98 -3.44 -10.05
N VAL A 83 18.99 -4.03 -11.24
CA VAL A 83 17.94 -4.93 -11.72
C VAL A 83 18.57 -6.14 -12.40
N SER A 84 17.95 -7.31 -12.25
CA SER A 84 18.38 -8.52 -12.98
C SER A 84 18.41 -8.28 -14.49
N GLU A 85 19.30 -8.95 -15.21
CA GLU A 85 19.49 -8.73 -16.65
C GLU A 85 18.22 -8.90 -17.46
N ASP A 86 17.35 -9.85 -17.10
CA ASP A 86 16.06 -10.06 -17.76
C ASP A 86 15.15 -8.85 -17.68
N LYS A 87 15.02 -8.26 -16.49
CA LYS A 87 14.20 -7.06 -16.27
C LYS A 87 14.81 -5.83 -16.93
N ALA A 88 16.12 -5.70 -16.93
CA ALA A 88 16.83 -4.64 -17.62
C ALA A 88 16.64 -4.74 -19.14
N GLY A 89 16.52 -5.96 -19.68
CA GLY A 89 16.22 -6.24 -21.07
C GLY A 89 14.86 -5.66 -21.51
N VAL A 90 13.83 -5.97 -20.75
CA VAL A 90 12.44 -5.48 -21.00
C VAL A 90 12.38 -3.96 -21.00
N LEU A 91 12.99 -3.32 -19.99
CA LEU A 91 13.01 -1.85 -19.88
C LEU A 91 13.74 -1.19 -21.06
N ARG A 92 14.85 -1.77 -21.51
CA ARG A 92 15.59 -1.29 -22.70
C ARG A 92 14.78 -1.42 -23.98
N TYR A 93 14.03 -2.51 -24.13
CA TYR A 93 13.18 -2.72 -25.28
C TYR A 93 12.05 -1.69 -25.32
N LEU A 94 11.33 -1.53 -24.19
CA LEU A 94 10.24 -0.56 -24.08
C LEU A 94 10.70 0.87 -24.36
N PHE A 95 11.82 1.28 -23.75
CA PHE A 95 12.43 2.58 -24.01
C PHE A 95 12.77 2.76 -25.50
N SER A 96 13.40 1.75 -26.12
CA SER A 96 13.79 1.82 -27.51
C SER A 96 12.58 1.94 -28.45
N PHE A 97 11.50 1.21 -28.14
CA PHE A 97 10.25 1.27 -28.90
C PHE A 97 9.65 2.68 -28.86
N VAL A 98 9.51 3.25 -27.69
CA VAL A 98 8.97 4.61 -27.51
C VAL A 98 9.87 5.64 -28.21
N ALA A 99 11.18 5.53 -28.05
CA ALA A 99 12.14 6.47 -28.64
C ALA A 99 12.12 6.42 -30.18
N TYR A 100 12.11 5.23 -30.77
CA TYR A 100 12.02 5.10 -32.24
C TYR A 100 10.67 5.55 -32.75
N PHE A 101 9.57 5.25 -32.09
CA PHE A 101 8.25 5.74 -32.46
C PHE A 101 8.20 7.28 -32.48
N THR A 102 8.71 7.91 -31.43
CA THR A 102 8.81 9.37 -31.34
C THR A 102 9.68 9.95 -32.46
N LEU A 103 10.82 9.32 -32.75
CA LEU A 103 11.71 9.73 -33.84
C LEU A 103 11.02 9.70 -35.19
N ILE A 104 10.25 8.65 -35.47
CA ILE A 104 9.47 8.53 -36.74
C ILE A 104 8.44 9.65 -36.83
N LEU A 105 7.74 9.99 -35.75
CA LEU A 105 6.78 11.11 -35.75
C LEU A 105 7.47 12.45 -36.05
N PHE A 106 8.65 12.70 -35.48
CA PHE A 106 9.43 13.90 -35.77
C PHE A 106 9.84 13.98 -37.25
N ILE A 107 10.29 12.85 -37.85
CA ILE A 107 10.64 12.78 -39.28
C ILE A 107 9.42 13.10 -40.13
N PHE A 108 8.26 12.50 -39.85
CA PHE A 108 7.03 12.74 -40.61
C PHE A 108 6.58 14.20 -40.53
N THR A 109 6.65 14.82 -39.36
CA THR A 109 6.33 16.24 -39.19
C THR A 109 7.25 17.13 -40.02
N THR A 110 8.54 16.82 -40.06
CA THR A 110 9.54 17.57 -40.83
C THR A 110 9.31 17.46 -42.32
N LEU A 111 8.87 16.30 -42.81
CA LEU A 111 8.50 16.07 -44.19
C LEU A 111 7.15 16.71 -44.59
N GLY A 112 6.47 17.38 -43.65
CA GLY A 112 5.17 18.01 -43.89
C GLY A 112 4.00 17.03 -43.94
N ILE A 113 4.21 15.78 -43.51
CA ILE A 113 3.14 14.79 -43.43
C ILE A 113 2.25 15.15 -42.22
N ASN A 114 0.95 15.24 -42.45
CA ASN A 114 0.00 15.53 -41.42
C ASN A 114 -0.13 14.34 -40.44
N ILE A 115 0.47 14.48 -39.26
CA ILE A 115 0.44 13.45 -38.22
C ILE A 115 -0.80 13.51 -37.34
N SER A 116 -1.72 14.45 -37.55
CA SER A 116 -2.91 14.64 -36.70
C SER A 116 -3.73 13.36 -36.57
N ASN A 117 -3.95 12.64 -37.67
CA ASN A 117 -4.70 11.39 -37.67
C ASN A 117 -3.95 10.27 -36.88
N ILE A 118 -2.62 10.26 -36.97
CA ILE A 118 -1.78 9.32 -36.21
C ILE A 118 -1.87 9.64 -34.71
N LEU A 119 -1.81 10.94 -34.37
CA LEU A 119 -1.93 11.39 -32.98
C LEU A 119 -3.32 11.11 -32.42
N LEU A 120 -4.39 11.30 -33.19
CA LEU A 120 -5.74 10.93 -32.74
C LEU A 120 -5.85 9.44 -32.49
N GLY A 121 -5.34 8.59 -33.38
CA GLY A 121 -5.29 7.14 -33.15
C GLY A 121 -4.44 6.75 -31.94
N ALA A 122 -3.27 7.38 -31.77
CA ALA A 122 -2.39 7.16 -30.64
C ALA A 122 -3.04 7.61 -29.32
N THR A 123 -3.79 8.71 -29.32
CA THR A 123 -4.55 9.18 -28.16
C THR A 123 -5.61 8.15 -27.74
N PHE A 124 -6.35 7.61 -28.71
CA PHE A 124 -7.35 6.57 -28.45
C PHE A 124 -6.71 5.29 -27.87
N LEU A 125 -5.62 4.83 -28.45
CA LEU A 125 -4.84 3.71 -27.91
C LEU A 125 -4.29 4.02 -26.52
N GLY A 126 -3.85 5.25 -26.27
CA GLY A 126 -3.38 5.71 -24.96
C GLY A 126 -4.45 5.63 -23.87
N ILE A 127 -5.69 5.99 -24.21
CA ILE A 127 -6.83 5.87 -23.31
C ILE A 127 -7.09 4.39 -22.98
N ILE A 128 -7.12 3.51 -23.97
CA ILE A 128 -7.32 2.06 -23.77
C ILE A 128 -6.21 1.48 -22.88
N LEU A 129 -4.96 1.80 -23.19
CA LEU A 129 -3.81 1.35 -22.38
C LEU A 129 -3.85 1.93 -20.97
N GLY A 130 -4.28 3.18 -20.79
CA GLY A 130 -4.47 3.82 -19.49
C GLY A 130 -5.50 3.09 -18.63
N ILE A 131 -6.65 2.73 -19.22
CA ILE A 131 -7.68 1.94 -18.56
C ILE A 131 -7.14 0.54 -18.21
N ALA A 132 -6.46 -0.11 -19.12
CA ALA A 132 -5.86 -1.42 -18.87
C ALA A 132 -4.79 -1.39 -17.75
N ALA A 133 -4.05 -0.29 -17.63
CA ALA A 133 -3.02 -0.10 -16.62
C ALA A 133 -3.55 0.50 -15.29
N GLN A 134 -4.83 0.86 -15.20
CA GLN A 134 -5.41 1.60 -14.08
C GLN A 134 -5.17 0.92 -12.73
N SER A 135 -5.38 -0.38 -12.64
CA SER A 135 -5.18 -1.12 -11.39
C SER A 135 -3.71 -1.11 -10.94
N PHE A 136 -2.78 -1.25 -11.87
CA PHE A 136 -1.35 -1.17 -11.59
C PHE A 136 -0.94 0.22 -11.07
N LEU A 137 -1.35 1.27 -11.77
CA LEU A 137 -1.06 2.65 -11.37
C LEU A 137 -1.68 2.99 -10.01
N SER A 138 -2.91 2.56 -9.77
CA SER A 138 -3.59 2.75 -8.48
C SER A 138 -2.81 2.13 -7.32
N ASN A 139 -2.32 0.90 -7.48
CA ASN A 139 -1.49 0.25 -6.47
C ASN A 139 -0.16 0.98 -6.23
N LEU A 140 0.48 1.44 -7.29
CA LEU A 140 1.75 2.15 -7.22
C LEU A 140 1.59 3.50 -6.49
N LEU A 141 0.55 4.27 -6.81
CA LEU A 141 0.23 5.52 -6.13
C LEU A 141 -0.15 5.29 -4.66
N ALA A 142 -0.95 4.27 -4.38
CA ALA A 142 -1.31 3.88 -3.02
C ALA A 142 -0.07 3.49 -2.20
N GLY A 143 0.84 2.68 -2.77
CA GLY A 143 2.10 2.32 -2.14
C GLY A 143 2.97 3.54 -1.82
N PHE A 144 3.03 4.50 -2.74
CA PHE A 144 3.72 5.76 -2.52
C PHE A 144 3.10 6.54 -1.34
N ILE A 145 1.77 6.68 -1.30
CA ILE A 145 1.06 7.36 -0.22
C ILE A 145 1.29 6.66 1.12
N ILE A 146 1.26 5.32 1.16
CA ILE A 146 1.51 4.55 2.39
C ILE A 146 2.95 4.76 2.89
N LEU A 147 3.94 4.70 2.00
CA LEU A 147 5.36 4.86 2.36
C LEU A 147 5.68 6.27 2.88
N PHE A 148 5.09 7.32 2.30
CA PHE A 148 5.33 8.70 2.69
C PHE A 148 4.40 9.19 3.78
N GLY A 149 3.10 8.89 3.67
CA GLY A 149 2.07 9.32 4.63
C GLY A 149 2.06 8.49 5.91
N LYS A 150 2.57 7.25 5.85
CA LYS A 150 2.72 6.32 6.98
C LYS A 150 1.45 6.20 7.83
N PRO A 151 0.27 5.92 7.25
CA PRO A 151 -0.94 5.66 8.02
C PRO A 151 -0.78 4.46 8.96
N PHE A 152 0.13 3.56 8.63
CA PHE A 152 0.63 2.45 9.42
C PHE A 152 2.10 2.17 9.05
N LYS A 153 2.83 1.43 9.89
CA LYS A 153 4.26 1.17 9.75
C LYS A 153 4.54 -0.33 9.77
N ILE A 154 5.73 -0.71 9.31
CA ILE A 154 6.25 -2.07 9.50
C ILE A 154 6.37 -2.35 10.99
N GLY A 155 5.83 -3.48 11.42
CA GLY A 155 5.73 -3.88 12.81
C GLY A 155 4.34 -3.66 13.41
N ASP A 156 3.56 -2.69 12.90
CA ASP A 156 2.23 -2.40 13.42
C ASP A 156 1.30 -3.61 13.28
N ARG A 157 0.50 -3.85 14.31
CA ARG A 157 -0.61 -4.80 14.25
C ARG A 157 -1.87 -4.07 13.84
N ILE A 158 -2.49 -4.53 12.75
CA ILE A 158 -3.68 -3.91 12.17
C ILE A 158 -4.79 -4.93 11.94
N THR A 159 -6.04 -4.46 11.96
CA THR A 159 -7.19 -5.17 11.40
C THR A 159 -7.67 -4.43 10.16
N ILE A 160 -7.88 -5.17 9.08
CA ILE A 160 -8.33 -4.66 7.79
C ILE A 160 -9.73 -5.16 7.55
N VAL A 161 -10.68 -4.24 7.33
CA VAL A 161 -12.06 -4.55 6.93
C VAL A 161 -12.28 -3.94 5.56
N THR A 162 -12.61 -4.77 4.58
CA THR A 162 -12.86 -4.33 3.20
C THR A 162 -13.97 -5.18 2.58
N TRP A 163 -14.79 -4.55 1.76
CA TRP A 163 -15.85 -5.23 1.02
C TRP A 163 -15.32 -6.08 -0.16
N GLN A 164 -14.07 -5.82 -0.57
CA GLN A 164 -13.44 -6.49 -1.71
C GLN A 164 -12.98 -7.92 -1.39
N TRP A 165 -12.81 -8.23 -0.13
CA TRP A 165 -12.46 -9.57 0.35
C TRP A 165 -13.62 -10.16 1.12
N GLY A 166 -13.98 -11.39 0.79
CA GLY A 166 -15.04 -12.10 1.51
C GLY A 166 -14.68 -12.20 3.00
N LEU A 167 -15.68 -11.97 3.84
CA LEU A 167 -15.55 -12.30 5.26
C LEU A 167 -15.38 -13.81 5.37
N LEU A 168 -14.33 -14.25 6.06
CA LEU A 168 -14.17 -15.65 6.42
C LEU A 168 -15.32 -16.00 7.38
N MET A 169 -16.32 -16.71 6.87
CA MET A 169 -17.33 -17.28 7.73
C MET A 169 -16.65 -18.29 8.66
N SER A 170 -17.00 -18.24 9.95
CA SER A 170 -16.52 -19.22 10.91
C SER A 170 -16.93 -20.63 10.46
N THR A 171 -15.98 -21.54 10.41
CA THR A 171 -16.20 -22.93 10.03
C THR A 171 -16.93 -23.71 11.13
N TYR A 172 -16.93 -23.18 12.35
CA TYR A 172 -17.55 -23.78 13.53
C TYR A 172 -18.68 -22.90 14.07
N GLN A 173 -19.79 -23.49 14.46
CA GLN A 173 -21.03 -22.83 14.91
C GLN A 173 -20.86 -21.86 16.10
N HIS A 174 -19.78 -21.98 16.87
CA HIS A 174 -19.52 -21.19 18.08
C HIS A 174 -18.33 -20.22 17.93
N GLU A 175 -17.73 -20.14 16.74
CA GLU A 175 -16.63 -19.22 16.51
C GLU A 175 -17.16 -17.86 16.08
N ALA A 176 -16.81 -16.81 16.81
CA ALA A 176 -17.23 -15.47 16.46
C ALA A 176 -16.72 -15.07 15.07
N VAL A 177 -17.60 -14.57 14.22
CA VAL A 177 -17.24 -14.03 12.91
C VAL A 177 -16.22 -12.91 13.13
N LYS A 178 -14.99 -13.11 12.65
CA LYS A 178 -13.96 -12.06 12.71
C LYS A 178 -14.33 -10.96 11.71
N PRO A 179 -14.49 -9.72 12.16
CA PRO A 179 -14.95 -8.62 11.29
C PRO A 179 -13.93 -8.22 10.21
N GLY A 180 -12.75 -8.84 10.18
CA GLY A 180 -11.70 -8.51 9.22
C GLY A 180 -10.45 -9.35 9.39
N TYR A 181 -9.44 -9.04 8.59
CA TYR A 181 -8.14 -9.71 8.59
C TYR A 181 -7.21 -8.99 9.57
N THR A 182 -6.75 -9.72 10.59
CA THR A 182 -5.87 -9.16 11.63
C THR A 182 -4.47 -9.77 11.51
N GLY A 183 -3.45 -8.93 11.57
CA GLY A 183 -2.07 -9.37 11.50
C GLY A 183 -1.07 -8.25 11.68
N VAL A 184 0.21 -8.60 11.64
CA VAL A 184 1.35 -7.69 11.78
C VAL A 184 1.96 -7.39 10.41
N ILE A 185 2.18 -6.12 10.12
CA ILE A 185 2.81 -5.68 8.87
C ILE A 185 4.29 -6.10 8.87
N LYS A 186 4.69 -6.86 7.86
CA LYS A 186 6.07 -7.36 7.70
C LYS A 186 6.87 -6.56 6.71
N ASP A 187 6.24 -6.10 5.63
CA ASP A 187 6.90 -5.36 4.56
C ASP A 187 5.90 -4.50 3.81
N ILE A 188 6.36 -3.35 3.32
CA ILE A 188 5.58 -2.42 2.50
C ILE A 188 6.41 -2.12 1.26
N ASN A 189 5.94 -2.57 0.11
CA ASN A 189 6.53 -2.22 -1.17
C ASN A 189 5.57 -1.42 -2.05
N MET A 190 5.99 -1.04 -3.26
CA MET A 190 5.22 -0.14 -4.14
C MET A 190 3.85 -0.68 -4.56
N LEU A 191 3.66 -2.00 -4.63
CA LEU A 191 2.43 -2.61 -5.14
C LEU A 191 1.64 -3.33 -4.07
N PHE A 192 2.31 -3.94 -3.10
CA PHE A 192 1.74 -4.81 -2.08
C PHE A 192 2.31 -4.50 -0.71
N THR A 193 1.47 -4.63 0.29
CA THR A 193 1.87 -4.72 1.70
C THR A 193 1.77 -6.17 2.15
N THR A 194 2.84 -6.68 2.77
CA THR A 194 2.92 -8.04 3.28
C THR A 194 2.54 -8.06 4.76
N ILE A 195 1.56 -8.85 5.11
CA ILE A 195 1.00 -8.96 6.46
C ILE A 195 1.11 -10.41 6.91
N LYS A 196 1.62 -10.61 8.13
CA LYS A 196 1.58 -11.92 8.79
C LYS A 196 0.33 -11.95 9.66
N GLU A 197 -0.64 -12.77 9.29
CA GLU A 197 -1.86 -12.98 10.06
C GLU A 197 -1.58 -13.67 11.39
N ASP A 198 -2.51 -13.55 12.33
CA ASP A 198 -2.41 -14.18 13.67
C ASP A 198 -2.39 -15.72 13.58
N ASN A 199 -3.01 -16.30 12.55
CA ASN A 199 -2.96 -17.73 12.24
C ASN A 199 -1.62 -18.21 11.66
N GLY A 200 -0.66 -17.28 11.44
CA GLY A 200 0.68 -17.56 10.92
C GLY A 200 0.83 -17.46 9.41
N PHE A 201 -0.26 -17.33 8.65
CA PHE A 201 -0.20 -17.18 7.19
C PHE A 201 0.35 -15.81 6.78
N ILE A 202 0.97 -15.77 5.61
CA ILE A 202 1.47 -14.54 5.01
C ILE A 202 0.51 -14.11 3.90
N MET A 203 -0.14 -12.97 4.11
CA MET A 203 -1.03 -12.33 3.16
C MET A 203 -0.29 -11.20 2.45
N LYS A 204 -0.47 -11.11 1.12
CA LYS A 204 -0.02 -9.95 0.32
C LYS A 204 -1.24 -9.15 -0.12
N ALA A 205 -1.44 -8.02 0.51
CA ALA A 205 -2.55 -7.14 0.25
C ALA A 205 -2.16 -6.08 -0.80
N PRO A 206 -2.92 -5.91 -1.90
CA PRO A 206 -2.70 -4.81 -2.84
C PRO A 206 -2.87 -3.46 -2.12
N ASN A 207 -1.94 -2.53 -2.37
CA ASN A 207 -1.93 -1.26 -1.66
C ASN A 207 -3.17 -0.40 -1.89
N ASN A 208 -3.75 -0.43 -3.10
CA ASN A 208 -4.98 0.30 -3.41
C ASN A 208 -6.17 -0.17 -2.59
N ILE A 209 -6.22 -1.47 -2.23
CA ILE A 209 -7.27 -2.01 -1.37
C ILE A 209 -7.09 -1.51 0.06
N LEU A 210 -5.86 -1.50 0.58
CA LEU A 210 -5.57 -0.98 1.91
C LEU A 210 -5.93 0.50 2.05
N MET A 211 -5.72 1.30 1.01
CA MET A 211 -6.10 2.72 1.02
C MET A 211 -7.62 2.96 1.01
N GLN A 212 -8.41 1.96 0.61
CA GLN A 212 -9.87 2.00 0.59
C GLN A 212 -10.50 1.26 1.77
N ALA A 213 -9.72 0.50 2.52
CA ALA A 213 -10.17 -0.30 3.65
C ALA A 213 -10.31 0.52 4.92
N LEU A 214 -11.20 0.08 5.80
CA LEU A 214 -11.19 0.51 7.19
C LEU A 214 -10.04 -0.21 7.90
N ILE A 215 -9.08 0.56 8.39
CA ILE A 215 -7.91 0.03 9.09
C ILE A 215 -7.97 0.44 10.55
N THR A 216 -7.97 -0.55 11.44
CA THR A 216 -7.78 -0.34 12.87
C THR A 216 -6.32 -0.64 13.20
N ASN A 217 -5.58 0.38 13.63
CA ASN A 217 -4.19 0.23 14.09
C ASN A 217 -4.17 0.11 15.61
N TYR A 218 -3.59 -0.99 16.11
CA TYR A 218 -3.56 -1.31 17.53
C TYR A 218 -2.34 -0.74 18.28
N ASP A 219 -1.25 -0.48 17.58
CA ASP A 219 0.00 -0.04 18.22
C ASP A 219 -0.04 1.42 18.70
N ASN A 220 -0.99 2.20 18.21
CA ASN A 220 -1.21 3.57 18.67
C ASN A 220 -2.07 3.65 19.95
N VAL A 221 -2.63 2.53 20.41
CA VAL A 221 -3.52 2.49 21.57
C VAL A 221 -2.85 1.71 22.70
N LYS A 222 -2.38 2.43 23.70
CA LYS A 222 -1.74 1.81 24.90
C LYS A 222 -2.72 1.00 25.73
N ARG A 223 -4.03 1.32 25.67
CA ARG A 223 -5.09 0.77 26.50
C ARG A 223 -6.20 0.23 25.65
N ARG A 224 -6.73 -0.92 25.99
CA ARG A 224 -7.91 -1.50 25.37
C ARG A 224 -9.05 -1.65 26.34
N ILE A 225 -10.26 -1.49 25.83
CA ILE A 225 -11.47 -1.83 26.56
C ILE A 225 -11.82 -3.27 26.23
N VAL A 226 -11.75 -4.14 27.23
CA VAL A 226 -12.28 -5.49 27.15
C VAL A 226 -13.70 -5.45 27.68
N ARG A 227 -14.65 -5.76 26.81
CA ARG A 227 -16.06 -5.88 27.18
C ARG A 227 -16.43 -7.36 27.13
N VAL A 228 -16.89 -7.86 28.28
CA VAL A 228 -17.37 -9.23 28.43
C VAL A 228 -18.83 -9.19 28.81
N ARG A 229 -19.69 -9.81 28.00
CA ARG A 229 -21.11 -9.95 28.25
C ARG A 229 -21.37 -11.37 28.73
N PHE A 230 -22.17 -11.51 29.79
CA PHE A 230 -22.54 -12.80 30.38
C PHE A 230 -23.97 -12.74 30.91
N GLU A 231 -24.60 -13.89 31.03
CA GLU A 231 -25.95 -14.05 31.52
C GLU A 231 -25.94 -14.51 32.96
N LEU A 232 -26.82 -13.93 33.76
CA LEU A 232 -27.02 -14.30 35.18
C LEU A 232 -28.49 -14.63 35.41
N ASP A 233 -28.74 -15.65 36.26
CA ASP A 233 -30.07 -16.01 36.71
C ASP A 233 -30.70 -14.83 37.47
N LYS A 234 -32.02 -14.65 37.36
CA LYS A 234 -32.78 -13.57 38.01
C LYS A 234 -32.69 -13.58 39.50
N ASN A 235 -32.44 -14.75 40.11
CA ASN A 235 -32.27 -14.90 41.55
C ASN A 235 -30.89 -14.43 42.10
N VAL A 236 -29.97 -14.10 41.23
CA VAL A 236 -28.66 -13.54 41.60
C VAL A 236 -28.80 -12.06 41.88
N ASP A 237 -28.51 -11.64 43.12
CA ASP A 237 -28.48 -10.21 43.45
C ASP A 237 -27.32 -9.51 42.72
N PHE A 238 -27.71 -8.59 41.84
CA PHE A 238 -26.78 -7.90 40.97
C PHE A 238 -25.77 -7.03 41.72
N GLU A 239 -26.20 -6.31 42.78
CA GLU A 239 -25.30 -5.39 43.48
C GLU A 239 -24.24 -6.15 44.29
N SER A 240 -24.61 -7.27 44.90
CA SER A 240 -23.66 -8.17 45.54
C SER A 240 -22.68 -8.77 44.51
N PHE A 241 -23.19 -9.28 43.39
CA PHE A 241 -22.36 -9.83 42.34
C PHE A 241 -21.38 -8.80 41.79
N LYS A 242 -21.84 -7.60 41.50
CA LYS A 242 -21.07 -6.47 41.00
C LYS A 242 -19.93 -6.09 41.95
N SER A 243 -20.22 -5.98 43.24
CA SER A 243 -19.25 -5.66 44.26
C SER A 243 -18.16 -6.75 44.33
N ASP A 244 -18.57 -8.01 44.33
CA ASP A 244 -17.65 -9.14 44.42
C ASP A 244 -16.76 -9.27 43.17
N LEU A 245 -17.34 -9.11 41.98
CA LEU A 245 -16.59 -9.11 40.71
C LEU A 245 -15.61 -7.94 40.67
N TYR A 246 -16.05 -6.75 41.09
CA TYR A 246 -15.20 -5.58 41.16
C TYR A 246 -13.98 -5.79 42.06
N ASN A 247 -14.21 -6.30 43.26
CA ASN A 247 -13.14 -6.61 44.21
C ASN A 247 -12.20 -7.69 43.69
N TYR A 248 -12.73 -8.70 42.98
CA TYR A 248 -11.94 -9.74 42.35
C TYR A 248 -11.04 -9.20 41.26
N LEU A 249 -11.56 -8.28 40.44
CA LEU A 249 -10.83 -7.69 39.32
C LEU A 249 -9.68 -6.77 39.80
N ILE A 250 -9.89 -6.01 40.90
CA ILE A 250 -8.90 -5.04 41.38
C ILE A 250 -7.95 -5.66 42.39
N GLY A 251 -8.46 -6.52 43.27
CA GLY A 251 -7.75 -7.05 44.42
C GLY A 251 -7.19 -8.46 44.25
N GLY A 252 -7.52 -9.17 43.18
CA GLY A 252 -7.05 -10.53 42.93
C GLY A 252 -5.59 -10.61 42.49
N ASP A 253 -5.00 -11.81 42.59
CA ASP A 253 -3.59 -12.08 42.17
C ASP A 253 -3.28 -11.65 40.73
N LYS A 254 -4.30 -11.56 39.88
CA LYS A 254 -4.21 -11.12 38.50
C LYS A 254 -4.66 -9.67 38.26
N GLY A 255 -4.86 -8.90 39.33
CA GLY A 255 -5.26 -7.48 39.21
C GLY A 255 -4.25 -6.59 38.48
N PHE A 256 -3.02 -7.05 38.28
CA PHE A 256 -2.02 -6.36 37.47
C PHE A 256 -2.36 -6.36 35.94
N LEU A 257 -3.25 -7.24 35.50
CA LEU A 257 -3.70 -7.31 34.11
C LEU A 257 -4.68 -6.18 33.78
N ILE A 258 -5.26 -5.53 34.78
CA ILE A 258 -6.32 -4.54 34.64
C ILE A 258 -5.83 -3.18 35.13
N GLU A 259 -6.05 -2.16 34.31
CA GLU A 259 -5.78 -0.80 34.74
C GLU A 259 -6.82 -0.34 35.76
N LYS A 260 -6.37 0.27 36.84
CA LYS A 260 -7.25 0.74 37.93
C LYS A 260 -7.94 2.06 37.58
N GLU A 261 -7.37 2.82 36.65
CA GLU A 261 -7.92 4.09 36.18
C GLU A 261 -8.01 4.09 34.66
N PRO A 262 -9.22 4.22 34.08
CA PRO A 262 -10.52 4.30 34.75
C PRO A 262 -10.93 2.94 35.38
N PRO A 263 -11.75 2.96 36.45
CA PRO A 263 -12.15 1.77 37.14
C PRO A 263 -13.01 0.84 36.28
N PRO A 264 -13.05 -0.48 36.60
CA PRO A 264 -13.96 -1.41 35.93
C PRO A 264 -15.42 -0.98 36.05
N VAL A 265 -16.15 -1.03 34.95
CA VAL A 265 -17.58 -0.71 34.90
C VAL A 265 -18.36 -2.00 34.70
N ILE A 266 -19.26 -2.31 35.65
CA ILE A 266 -20.11 -3.50 35.60
C ILE A 266 -21.55 -3.01 35.62
N ARG A 267 -22.34 -3.39 34.60
CA ARG A 267 -23.72 -2.91 34.42
C ARG A 267 -24.62 -3.99 33.86
N VAL A 268 -25.89 -3.91 34.14
CA VAL A 268 -26.93 -4.68 33.44
C VAL A 268 -27.03 -4.13 32.01
N SER A 269 -27.01 -4.99 31.01
CA SER A 269 -27.09 -4.64 29.60
C SER A 269 -28.46 -4.98 28.98
N ASP A 270 -29.16 -5.98 29.54
CA ASP A 270 -30.46 -6.42 29.05
C ASP A 270 -31.17 -7.27 30.11
N VAL A 271 -32.48 -7.44 30.03
CA VAL A 271 -33.30 -8.22 30.97
C VAL A 271 -34.24 -9.14 30.19
N SER A 272 -34.25 -10.42 30.57
CA SER A 272 -35.16 -11.46 30.10
C SER A 272 -36.18 -11.87 31.16
N LEU A 273 -37.10 -12.76 30.84
CA LEU A 273 -38.11 -13.27 31.78
C LEU A 273 -37.45 -14.08 32.94
N ALA A 274 -36.44 -14.89 32.64
CA ALA A 274 -35.80 -15.79 33.62
C ALA A 274 -34.40 -15.37 34.00
N SER A 275 -33.78 -14.45 33.27
CA SER A 275 -32.36 -14.05 33.43
C SER A 275 -32.17 -12.57 33.12
N TYR A 276 -30.98 -12.07 33.38
CA TYR A 276 -30.53 -10.78 32.90
C TYR A 276 -29.11 -10.86 32.40
N PHE A 277 -28.83 -10.03 31.39
CA PHE A 277 -27.49 -9.93 30.82
C PHE A 277 -26.72 -8.79 31.50
N ALA A 278 -25.52 -9.11 31.96
CA ALA A 278 -24.60 -8.11 32.48
C ALA A 278 -23.37 -7.98 31.58
N ALA A 279 -22.76 -6.83 31.62
CA ALA A 279 -21.51 -6.56 30.90
C ALA A 279 -20.47 -5.99 31.87
N ALA A 280 -19.27 -6.54 31.84
CA ALA A 280 -18.11 -5.98 32.51
C ALA A 280 -17.20 -5.33 31.47
N GLU A 281 -16.86 -4.07 31.69
CA GLU A 281 -15.94 -3.29 30.87
C GLU A 281 -14.70 -2.93 31.69
N VAL A 282 -13.53 -3.33 31.23
CA VAL A 282 -12.27 -3.08 31.91
C VAL A 282 -11.22 -2.58 30.93
N TYR A 283 -10.33 -1.73 31.39
CA TYR A 283 -9.18 -1.28 30.61
C TYR A 283 -7.98 -2.18 30.91
N THR A 284 -7.30 -2.60 29.86
CA THR A 284 -6.12 -3.48 29.95
C THR A 284 -5.09 -3.11 28.88
N PRO A 285 -3.79 -3.31 29.12
CA PRO A 285 -2.80 -3.34 28.05
C PRO A 285 -3.17 -4.39 26.99
N GLN A 286 -2.91 -4.09 25.72
CA GLN A 286 -3.30 -4.93 24.59
C GLN A 286 -2.88 -6.40 24.71
N ILE A 287 -1.70 -6.66 25.30
CA ILE A 287 -1.14 -8.01 25.45
C ILE A 287 -2.03 -8.92 26.30
N TYR A 288 -2.86 -8.36 27.16
CA TYR A 288 -3.63 -9.11 28.17
C TYR A 288 -5.13 -9.24 27.85
N GLU A 289 -5.59 -8.82 26.67
CA GLU A 289 -7.02 -8.82 26.31
C GLU A 289 -7.69 -10.18 26.52
N ASP A 290 -7.09 -11.24 25.96
CA ASP A 290 -7.63 -12.60 26.06
C ASP A 290 -7.57 -13.14 27.48
N GLN A 291 -6.50 -12.82 28.21
CA GLN A 291 -6.35 -13.23 29.61
C GLN A 291 -7.37 -12.58 30.53
N VAL A 292 -7.67 -11.29 30.27
CA VAL A 292 -8.68 -10.55 31.04
C VAL A 292 -10.08 -11.07 30.73
N ARG A 293 -10.36 -11.41 29.46
CA ARG A 293 -11.62 -12.04 29.05
C ARG A 293 -11.81 -13.37 29.76
N ASP A 294 -10.79 -14.23 29.74
CA ASP A 294 -10.81 -15.53 30.43
C ASP A 294 -10.98 -15.35 31.96
N LEU A 295 -10.31 -14.37 32.53
CA LEU A 295 -10.42 -14.05 33.97
C LEU A 295 -11.87 -13.74 34.38
N ILE A 296 -12.55 -12.90 33.62
CA ILE A 296 -13.93 -12.50 33.90
C ILE A 296 -14.87 -13.71 33.72
N LEU A 297 -14.76 -14.43 32.62
CA LEU A 297 -15.62 -15.58 32.33
C LEU A 297 -15.41 -16.71 33.35
N SER A 298 -14.16 -16.98 33.70
CA SER A 298 -13.81 -17.97 34.75
C SER A 298 -14.39 -17.63 36.11
N TYR A 299 -14.42 -16.35 36.46
CA TYR A 299 -15.06 -15.90 37.71
C TYR A 299 -16.56 -16.13 37.65
N VAL A 300 -17.23 -15.72 36.57
CA VAL A 300 -18.68 -15.90 36.39
C VAL A 300 -19.06 -17.39 36.51
N LEU A 301 -18.31 -18.27 35.81
CA LEU A 301 -18.53 -19.71 35.88
C LEU A 301 -18.33 -20.30 37.27
N LYS A 302 -17.30 -19.89 38.03
CA LYS A 302 -17.06 -20.34 39.37
C LYS A 302 -18.17 -19.93 40.36
N ARG A 303 -18.68 -18.69 40.21
CA ARG A 303 -19.75 -18.17 41.06
C ARG A 303 -21.08 -18.87 40.75
N GLY A 304 -21.38 -19.11 39.46
CA GLY A 304 -22.57 -19.89 39.07
C GLY A 304 -22.61 -21.30 39.65
N LYS A 305 -21.47 -21.97 39.73
CA LYS A 305 -21.38 -23.31 40.40
C LYS A 305 -21.54 -23.23 41.94
N LYS A 306 -21.17 -22.12 42.57
CA LYS A 306 -21.22 -21.96 44.04
C LYS A 306 -22.63 -21.61 44.53
N ASN A 307 -23.44 -20.97 43.72
CA ASN A 307 -24.84 -20.60 44.02
C ASN A 307 -25.87 -21.64 43.55
N GLY A 308 -25.42 -22.72 42.93
CA GLY A 308 -26.31 -23.62 42.28
C GLY A 308 -26.40 -25.02 42.83
N ASN A 309 -27.55 -25.30 43.27
CA ASN A 309 -28.30 -26.42 42.76
C ASN A 309 -29.03 -25.93 41.51
N GLN A 310 -28.65 -26.43 40.30
CA GLN A 310 -29.37 -26.34 39.03
C GLN A 310 -29.73 -24.93 38.51
N GLY A 311 -28.79 -24.26 37.92
CA GLY A 311 -29.04 -23.16 37.01
C GLY A 311 -28.06 -23.23 35.86
N ASN A 312 -28.54 -23.45 34.64
CA ASN A 312 -27.73 -23.40 33.42
C ASN A 312 -27.22 -21.99 33.19
N ILE A 313 -25.90 -21.82 33.21
CA ILE A 313 -25.26 -20.61 32.72
C ILE A 313 -24.90 -20.88 31.24
N SER A 314 -25.54 -20.15 30.32
CA SER A 314 -25.13 -20.11 28.90
C SER A 314 -24.21 -18.91 28.68
N VAL A 315 -23.06 -19.15 28.06
CA VAL A 315 -22.03 -18.17 27.69
C VAL A 315 -22.23 -17.79 26.24
#